data_3012588f9ecea39c21ca0630b30dfed5
#
_entry.id   3012588f9ecea39c21ca0630b30dfed5
#
_cell.length_a   1.000
_cell.length_b   1.000
_cell.length_c   1.000
_cell.angle_alpha   90.00
_cell.angle_beta   90.00
_cell.angle_gamma   90.00
#
_symmetry.space_group_name_H-M   'P 1'
#
loop_
_entity.id
_entity.type
_entity.pdbx_description
1 polymer ?
#
loop_
_entity_poly.entity_id
_entity_poly.type
_entity_poly.pdbx_seq_one_letter_code
_entity_poly.pdbx_strand_id
1 'polypeptide(L)'
;MPLHSPLYSQRSLVLTLIALLGAGFLATSFLSYYASRASIRDNIVNTELPLTSDTVYSEIQKDLVRPILISSMMSRDTFMRDWVVNGENDPDQMTRYLNEVMTHYGAYTAFFVSNGTLTYYHAKGVLKQVKANEPRDAWYFRVRDMADPYEINVDPDLANKDNLTFFINYKVYDYNNRFIGAAGVGLTVDAVIKLIDKYQQRYQRSVYFVDSFGRLVLTGAEGGPQGAHIGQKLSELESMTGLVSQLPKPHSGSYEYSVQGQGHFLNVRFIPELNWYLFVDKREDGALSEIRQSLYLNLLICLLVTLIVLMLLNRVIKRYQGKIQAQATLDSLTELPNRRGFDLLAAQAMHEAQREPKPLTALLLDLDHFKALNDTYGHLAGDQVLIGFARDLESCLRHSDIVCRWGGEEFIVLLKDTDGETGLKIAEKIRQHVEEQRYAYNDQALHLTVSIGLTTLQPDDTLHTLLSRADHAMYRAKQSGRNRTCAEMPHTSYA
;
A
#
# COMPACT_ATOMS: atom_id res chain seq x y z
N MET A 1 -15.22 9.49 -45.58
CA MET A 1 -14.37 9.33 -44.41
C MET A 1 -15.20 9.52 -43.16
N PRO A 2 -15.39 8.54 -42.27
CA PRO A 2 -16.21 8.75 -41.09
C PRO A 2 -15.43 9.62 -40.09
N LEU A 3 -16.00 10.74 -39.76
CA LEU A 3 -15.58 11.64 -38.69
C LEU A 3 -15.70 10.86 -37.36
N HIS A 4 -14.58 10.44 -36.79
CA HIS A 4 -14.55 9.87 -35.44
C HIS A 4 -15.13 10.90 -34.47
N SER A 5 -16.19 10.54 -33.80
CA SER A 5 -16.86 11.40 -32.83
C SER A 5 -15.88 11.82 -31.71
N PRO A 6 -15.85 13.09 -31.31
CA PRO A 6 -14.93 13.60 -30.27
C PRO A 6 -15.08 12.91 -28.90
N LEU A 7 -16.15 12.19 -28.68
CA LEU A 7 -16.44 11.41 -27.48
C LEU A 7 -15.54 10.16 -27.32
N TYR A 8 -15.13 9.54 -28.44
CA TYR A 8 -14.23 8.39 -28.43
C TYR A 8 -12.80 8.81 -28.04
N SER A 9 -12.37 9.98 -28.50
CA SER A 9 -11.06 10.56 -28.18
C SER A 9 -10.92 10.89 -26.67
N GLN A 10 -11.97 11.44 -26.04
CA GLN A 10 -11.93 11.86 -24.63
C GLN A 10 -11.91 10.66 -23.68
N ARG A 11 -12.68 9.60 -23.94
CA ARG A 11 -12.66 8.36 -23.15
C ARG A 11 -11.29 7.66 -23.23
N SER A 12 -10.71 7.60 -24.42
CA SER A 12 -9.38 7.03 -24.63
C SER A 12 -8.33 7.81 -23.85
N LEU A 13 -8.35 9.13 -23.89
CA LEU A 13 -7.40 9.99 -23.16
C LEU A 13 -7.51 9.81 -21.65
N VAL A 14 -8.71 9.74 -21.08
CA VAL A 14 -8.93 9.47 -19.66
C VAL A 14 -8.42 8.08 -19.28
N LEU A 15 -8.72 7.05 -20.08
CA LEU A 15 -8.24 5.68 -19.82
C LEU A 15 -6.71 5.60 -19.89
N THR A 16 -6.09 6.27 -20.85
CA THR A 16 -4.62 6.33 -20.96
C THR A 16 -4.00 7.01 -19.74
N LEU A 17 -4.58 8.11 -19.29
CA LEU A 17 -4.10 8.82 -18.09
C LEU A 17 -4.20 7.95 -16.83
N ILE A 18 -5.32 7.22 -16.65
CA ILE A 18 -5.51 6.27 -15.54
C ILE A 18 -4.46 5.16 -15.59
N ALA A 19 -4.27 4.56 -16.77
CA ALA A 19 -3.30 3.49 -16.96
C ALA A 19 -1.88 3.97 -16.64
N LEU A 20 -1.53 5.19 -17.05
CA LEU A 20 -0.20 5.78 -16.84
C LEU A 20 0.02 6.14 -15.36
N LEU A 21 -0.97 6.74 -14.69
CA LEU A 21 -0.92 7.01 -13.25
C LEU A 21 -0.85 5.71 -12.43
N GLY A 22 -1.70 4.74 -12.75
CA GLY A 22 -1.71 3.43 -12.09
C GLY A 22 -0.38 2.69 -12.26
N ALA A 23 0.17 2.64 -13.46
CA ALA A 23 1.48 2.05 -13.73
C ALA A 23 2.60 2.78 -12.99
N GLY A 24 2.58 4.11 -12.95
CA GLY A 24 3.55 4.92 -12.22
C GLY A 24 3.51 4.65 -10.71
N PHE A 25 2.32 4.63 -10.11
CA PHE A 25 2.16 4.34 -8.69
C PHE A 25 2.57 2.90 -8.33
N LEU A 26 2.22 1.91 -9.16
CA LEU A 26 2.66 0.54 -8.96
C LEU A 26 4.18 0.43 -9.06
N ALA A 27 4.78 1.01 -10.09
CA ALA A 27 6.22 0.98 -10.29
C ALA A 27 6.97 1.62 -9.11
N THR A 28 6.56 2.80 -8.64
CA THR A 28 7.19 3.47 -7.49
C THR A 28 6.99 2.69 -6.19
N SER A 29 5.81 2.11 -5.95
CA SER A 29 5.53 1.31 -4.75
C SER A 29 6.37 0.03 -4.73
N PHE A 30 6.47 -0.70 -5.83
CA PHE A 30 7.31 -1.88 -5.92
C PHE A 30 8.81 -1.55 -5.83
N LEU A 31 9.27 -0.49 -6.50
CA LEU A 31 10.67 -0.07 -6.42
C LEU A 31 11.04 0.31 -4.98
N SER A 32 10.18 1.08 -4.29
CA SER A 32 10.36 1.44 -2.88
C SER A 32 10.38 0.20 -1.98
N TYR A 33 9.49 -0.76 -2.21
CA TYR A 33 9.45 -2.02 -1.46
C TYR A 33 10.76 -2.81 -1.61
N TYR A 34 11.24 -3.01 -2.85
CA TYR A 34 12.47 -3.76 -3.09
C TYR A 34 13.71 -3.03 -2.55
N ALA A 35 13.77 -1.70 -2.70
CA ALA A 35 14.86 -0.90 -2.14
C ALA A 35 14.89 -0.97 -0.60
N SER A 36 13.74 -0.84 0.05
CA SER A 36 13.62 -0.95 1.51
C SER A 36 13.98 -2.35 2.00
N ARG A 37 13.52 -3.41 1.30
CA ARG A 37 13.86 -4.80 1.61
C ARG A 37 15.37 -5.04 1.53
N ALA A 38 16.01 -4.59 0.46
CA ALA A 38 17.44 -4.71 0.29
C ALA A 38 18.23 -3.95 1.36
N SER A 39 17.83 -2.73 1.68
CA SER A 39 18.46 -1.91 2.71
C SER A 39 18.33 -2.51 4.11
N ILE A 40 17.14 -3.00 4.47
CA ILE A 40 16.93 -3.64 5.79
C ILE A 40 17.71 -4.93 5.90
N ARG A 41 17.71 -5.77 4.84
CA ARG A 41 18.51 -7.00 4.79
C ARG A 41 20.00 -6.69 4.99
N ASP A 42 20.53 -5.72 4.27
CA ASP A 42 21.93 -5.29 4.38
C ASP A 42 22.26 -4.80 5.79
N ASN A 43 21.39 -4.00 6.38
CA ASN A 43 21.55 -3.50 7.75
C ASN A 43 21.52 -4.65 8.78
N ILE A 44 20.62 -5.62 8.63
CA ILE A 44 20.55 -6.78 9.55
C ILE A 44 21.80 -7.62 9.47
N VAL A 45 22.22 -8.00 8.25
CA VAL A 45 23.32 -8.94 8.03
C VAL A 45 24.67 -8.31 8.35
N ASN A 46 24.90 -7.08 7.95
CA ASN A 46 26.20 -6.42 8.01
C ASN A 46 26.41 -5.50 9.21
N THR A 47 25.32 -5.13 9.91
CA THR A 47 25.43 -4.20 11.04
C THR A 47 24.78 -4.76 12.30
N GLU A 48 23.50 -5.07 12.28
CA GLU A 48 22.73 -5.37 13.49
C GLU A 48 23.13 -6.72 14.13
N LEU A 49 23.23 -7.77 13.33
CA LEU A 49 23.60 -9.11 13.84
C LEU A 49 25.06 -9.18 14.31
N PRO A 50 26.06 -8.68 13.58
CA PRO A 50 27.42 -8.61 14.09
C PRO A 50 27.53 -7.82 15.40
N LEU A 51 26.89 -6.64 15.48
CA LEU A 51 26.90 -5.81 16.68
C LEU A 51 26.23 -6.52 17.86
N THR A 52 25.11 -7.20 17.63
CA THR A 52 24.43 -8.01 18.67
C THR A 52 25.34 -9.14 19.12
N SER A 53 25.99 -9.85 18.19
CA SER A 53 26.94 -10.92 18.48
C SER A 53 28.14 -10.41 19.29
N ASP A 54 28.69 -9.24 18.95
CA ASP A 54 29.78 -8.59 19.68
C ASP A 54 29.35 -8.21 21.10
N THR A 55 28.15 -7.71 21.27
CA THR A 55 27.60 -7.31 22.57
C THR A 55 27.37 -8.55 23.46
N VAL A 56 26.72 -9.58 22.91
CA VAL A 56 26.49 -10.85 23.60
C VAL A 56 27.82 -11.50 23.99
N TYR A 57 28.81 -11.49 23.07
CA TYR A 57 30.15 -11.98 23.36
C TYR A 57 30.81 -11.22 24.51
N SER A 58 30.74 -9.89 24.52
CA SER A 58 31.33 -9.07 25.60
C SER A 58 30.66 -9.31 26.94
N GLU A 59 29.32 -9.48 26.96
CA GLU A 59 28.60 -9.84 28.20
C GLU A 59 28.95 -11.26 28.65
N ILE A 60 29.11 -12.20 27.74
CA ILE A 60 29.54 -13.59 28.04
C ILE A 60 30.97 -13.62 28.57
N GLN A 61 31.88 -12.84 27.99
CA GLN A 61 33.22 -12.72 28.54
C GLN A 61 33.18 -12.34 30.02
N LYS A 62 32.31 -11.43 30.40
CA LYS A 62 32.14 -11.02 31.78
C LYS A 62 31.60 -12.16 32.65
N ASP A 63 30.62 -12.92 32.19
CA ASP A 63 29.86 -13.86 33.03
C ASP A 63 30.39 -15.31 32.97
N LEU A 64 30.91 -15.75 31.79
CA LEU A 64 31.43 -17.12 31.61
C LEU A 64 32.98 -17.18 31.61
N VAL A 65 33.68 -16.16 31.16
CA VAL A 65 35.14 -16.14 31.18
C VAL A 65 35.69 -15.86 32.61
N ARG A 66 34.92 -15.13 33.44
CA ARG A 66 35.30 -14.89 34.84
C ARG A 66 35.55 -16.18 35.62
N PRO A 67 34.70 -17.22 35.59
CA PRO A 67 35.01 -18.54 36.22
C PRO A 67 36.27 -19.20 35.66
N ILE A 68 36.57 -19.05 34.38
CA ILE A 68 37.83 -19.56 33.78
C ILE A 68 39.03 -18.86 34.39
N LEU A 69 38.98 -17.54 34.54
CA LEU A 69 40.03 -16.75 35.18
C LEU A 69 40.20 -17.16 36.65
N ILE A 70 39.11 -17.34 37.42
CA ILE A 70 39.14 -17.78 38.80
C ILE A 70 39.82 -19.17 38.91
N SER A 71 39.37 -20.14 38.07
CA SER A 71 39.98 -21.48 38.06
C SER A 71 41.46 -21.44 37.65
N SER A 72 41.83 -20.59 36.70
CA SER A 72 43.22 -20.34 36.31
C SER A 72 44.05 -19.75 37.45
N MET A 73 43.51 -18.80 38.22
CA MET A 73 44.17 -18.23 39.39
C MET A 73 44.34 -19.30 40.48
N MET A 74 43.29 -20.07 40.78
CA MET A 74 43.36 -21.19 41.74
C MET A 74 44.45 -22.20 41.36
N SER A 75 44.57 -22.53 40.07
CA SER A 75 45.59 -23.49 39.59
C SER A 75 47.02 -23.03 39.81
N ARG A 76 47.26 -21.74 40.00
CA ARG A 76 48.57 -21.11 40.23
C ARG A 76 48.73 -20.58 41.65
N ASP A 77 47.74 -20.77 42.51
CA ASP A 77 47.75 -20.28 43.89
C ASP A 77 48.83 -20.91 44.70
N THR A 78 49.63 -20.10 45.36
CA THR A 78 50.75 -20.56 46.16
C THR A 78 50.28 -21.33 47.40
N PHE A 79 49.17 -20.90 48.02
CA PHE A 79 48.61 -21.64 49.19
C PHE A 79 48.26 -23.07 48.78
N MET A 80 47.55 -23.28 47.65
CA MET A 80 47.14 -24.60 47.18
C MET A 80 48.38 -25.49 46.88
N ARG A 81 49.39 -24.95 46.21
CA ARG A 81 50.66 -25.67 45.91
C ARG A 81 51.40 -26.04 47.12
N ASP A 82 51.66 -25.11 48.07
CA ASP A 82 52.38 -25.33 49.29
C ASP A 82 51.65 -26.33 50.17
N TRP A 83 50.34 -26.26 50.30
CA TRP A 83 49.52 -27.17 51.04
C TRP A 83 49.66 -28.62 50.53
N VAL A 84 49.64 -28.85 49.21
CA VAL A 84 49.86 -30.18 48.63
C VAL A 84 51.27 -30.65 48.79
N VAL A 85 52.30 -29.80 48.55
CA VAL A 85 53.72 -30.16 48.68
C VAL A 85 54.06 -30.51 50.12
N ASN A 86 53.42 -29.86 51.10
CA ASN A 86 53.60 -30.13 52.53
C ASN A 86 52.82 -31.35 53.06
N GLY A 87 52.22 -32.16 52.17
CA GLY A 87 51.60 -33.44 52.47
C GLY A 87 50.11 -33.39 52.79
N GLU A 88 49.40 -32.36 52.37
CA GLU A 88 47.94 -32.22 52.47
C GLU A 88 47.40 -32.31 53.91
N ASN A 89 48.22 -31.83 54.87
CA ASN A 89 47.89 -31.81 56.31
C ASN A 89 46.81 -30.75 56.58
N ASP A 90 45.80 -31.06 57.38
CA ASP A 90 44.66 -30.18 57.69
C ASP A 90 43.70 -29.91 56.49
N PRO A 91 42.81 -30.85 56.17
CA PRO A 91 41.78 -30.69 55.12
C PRO A 91 40.85 -29.48 55.30
N ASP A 92 40.70 -29.00 56.52
CA ASP A 92 39.88 -27.84 56.85
C ASP A 92 40.46 -26.52 56.26
N GLN A 93 41.78 -26.44 56.13
CA GLN A 93 42.43 -25.28 55.48
C GLN A 93 42.04 -25.21 54.02
N MET A 94 42.07 -26.32 53.27
CA MET A 94 41.67 -26.39 51.91
C MET A 94 40.14 -26.07 51.74
N THR A 95 39.31 -26.63 52.61
CA THR A 95 37.85 -26.35 52.62
C THR A 95 37.59 -24.89 52.89
N ARG A 96 38.27 -24.21 53.81
CA ARG A 96 38.14 -22.77 54.06
C ARG A 96 38.52 -21.96 52.81
N TYR A 97 39.68 -22.29 52.21
CA TYR A 97 40.14 -21.64 50.98
C TYR A 97 39.13 -21.76 49.86
N LEU A 98 38.61 -22.96 49.62
CA LEU A 98 37.57 -23.16 48.55
C LEU A 98 36.28 -22.43 48.87
N ASN A 99 35.88 -22.34 50.15
CA ASN A 99 34.70 -21.59 50.58
C ASN A 99 34.88 -20.08 50.38
N GLU A 100 36.07 -19.54 50.68
CA GLU A 100 36.39 -18.14 50.42
C GLU A 100 36.35 -17.83 48.94
N VAL A 101 36.95 -18.70 48.09
CA VAL A 101 36.86 -18.55 46.62
C VAL A 101 35.42 -18.57 46.16
N MET A 102 34.63 -19.54 46.59
CA MET A 102 33.23 -19.68 46.22
C MET A 102 32.41 -18.45 46.60
N THR A 103 32.56 -17.99 47.85
CA THR A 103 31.75 -16.88 48.39
C THR A 103 32.19 -15.54 47.84
N HIS A 104 33.48 -15.26 47.79
CA HIS A 104 34.02 -13.97 47.35
C HIS A 104 33.80 -13.72 45.86
N TYR A 105 33.92 -14.74 45.03
CA TYR A 105 33.76 -14.63 43.59
C TYR A 105 32.34 -14.99 43.08
N GLY A 106 31.44 -15.44 43.98
CA GLY A 106 30.07 -15.80 43.65
C GLY A 106 29.98 -17.06 42.77
N ALA A 107 30.91 -17.99 42.93
CA ALA A 107 30.87 -19.26 42.23
C ALA A 107 29.83 -20.19 42.89
N TYR A 108 29.17 -21.05 42.11
CA TYR A 108 28.21 -22.02 42.65
C TYR A 108 28.89 -23.14 43.40
N THR A 109 30.07 -23.52 42.92
CA THR A 109 30.90 -24.59 43.51
C THR A 109 32.39 -24.24 43.33
N ALA A 110 33.23 -24.65 44.26
CA ALA A 110 34.69 -24.58 44.16
C ALA A 110 35.27 -25.88 44.69
N PHE A 111 36.27 -26.42 44.01
CA PHE A 111 36.82 -27.73 44.30
C PHE A 111 38.32 -27.82 43.98
N PHE A 112 38.96 -28.83 44.64
CA PHE A 112 40.31 -29.32 44.33
C PHE A 112 40.30 -30.82 44.40
N VAL A 113 40.90 -31.49 43.41
CA VAL A 113 41.18 -32.94 43.49
C VAL A 113 42.67 -33.16 43.48
N SER A 114 43.20 -33.75 44.54
CA SER A 114 44.64 -34.08 44.68
C SER A 114 45.02 -35.28 43.80
N ASN A 115 46.17 -35.19 43.13
CA ASN A 115 46.73 -36.33 42.41
C ASN A 115 47.46 -37.34 43.34
N GLY A 116 47.95 -36.88 44.54
CA GLY A 116 48.66 -37.70 45.50
C GLY A 116 47.71 -38.61 46.25
N THR A 117 46.65 -38.07 46.81
CA THR A 117 45.70 -38.79 47.66
C THR A 117 44.40 -39.19 46.92
N LEU A 118 44.21 -38.70 45.72
CA LEU A 118 42.95 -38.82 44.95
C LEU A 118 41.72 -38.29 45.69
N THR A 119 41.92 -37.41 46.66
CA THR A 119 40.85 -36.85 47.49
C THR A 119 40.25 -35.67 46.82
N TYR A 120 38.89 -35.63 46.79
CA TYR A 120 38.06 -34.54 46.23
C TYR A 120 37.69 -33.60 47.38
N TYR A 121 38.31 -32.44 47.43
CA TYR A 121 38.01 -31.34 48.35
C TYR A 121 37.02 -30.39 47.75
N HIS A 122 36.04 -29.98 48.51
CA HIS A 122 35.03 -29.04 48.17
C HIS A 122 34.87 -27.97 49.24
N ALA A 123 34.24 -26.83 48.89
CA ALA A 123 33.96 -25.78 49.87
C ALA A 123 33.12 -26.22 51.08
N LYS A 124 32.42 -27.34 51.01
CA LYS A 124 31.60 -27.93 52.09
C LYS A 124 32.29 -29.06 52.82
N GLY A 125 33.54 -29.39 52.51
CA GLY A 125 34.30 -30.46 53.12
C GLY A 125 34.86 -31.44 52.08
N VAL A 126 35.48 -32.55 52.61
CA VAL A 126 35.96 -33.67 51.79
C VAL A 126 34.71 -34.43 51.22
N LEU A 127 34.61 -34.61 49.93
CA LEU A 127 33.48 -35.31 49.30
C LEU A 127 33.77 -36.84 49.24
N LYS A 128 34.85 -37.21 48.58
CA LYS A 128 35.21 -38.61 48.30
C LYS A 128 36.67 -38.76 47.85
N GLN A 129 37.09 -39.97 47.61
CA GLN A 129 38.26 -40.25 46.79
C GLN A 129 37.78 -40.58 45.33
N VAL A 130 38.44 -40.00 44.34
CA VAL A 130 38.17 -40.28 42.94
C VAL A 130 38.75 -41.62 42.51
N LYS A 131 38.04 -42.37 41.66
CA LYS A 131 38.41 -43.71 41.21
C LYS A 131 38.32 -43.83 39.68
N ALA A 132 39.32 -44.41 39.06
CA ALA A 132 39.43 -44.56 37.62
C ALA A 132 38.31 -45.42 37.00
N ASN A 133 37.75 -46.35 37.79
CA ASN A 133 36.62 -47.21 37.33
C ASN A 133 35.24 -46.64 37.63
N GLU A 134 35.16 -45.45 38.20
CA GLU A 134 33.89 -44.79 38.48
C GLU A 134 33.52 -43.82 37.31
N PRO A 135 32.40 -44.01 36.60
CA PRO A 135 32.04 -43.16 35.48
C PRO A 135 31.96 -41.67 35.83
N ARG A 136 31.51 -41.34 37.06
CA ARG A 136 31.42 -39.95 37.55
C ARG A 136 32.76 -39.28 37.83
N ASP A 137 33.85 -40.05 37.84
CA ASP A 137 35.20 -39.53 38.06
C ASP A 137 36.03 -39.48 36.78
N ALA A 138 35.47 -39.95 35.67
CA ALA A 138 36.16 -40.00 34.39
C ALA A 138 36.71 -38.64 33.94
N TRP A 139 36.02 -37.55 34.30
CA TRP A 139 36.44 -36.17 33.99
C TRP A 139 37.83 -35.87 34.57
N TYR A 140 38.13 -36.29 35.80
CA TYR A 140 39.41 -36.02 36.44
C TYR A 140 40.59 -36.71 35.73
N PHE A 141 40.42 -37.97 35.36
CA PHE A 141 41.44 -38.72 34.63
C PHE A 141 41.62 -38.18 33.21
N ARG A 142 40.55 -37.74 32.56
CA ARG A 142 40.61 -37.07 31.25
C ARG A 142 41.38 -35.75 31.38
N VAL A 143 41.07 -34.90 32.35
CA VAL A 143 41.80 -33.65 32.63
C VAL A 143 43.26 -33.92 32.91
N ARG A 144 43.61 -34.94 33.73
CA ARG A 144 44.99 -35.31 33.98
C ARG A 144 45.77 -35.63 32.73
N ASP A 145 45.17 -36.40 31.82
CA ASP A 145 45.85 -36.99 30.65
C ASP A 145 45.80 -36.15 29.40
N MET A 146 44.94 -35.14 29.31
CA MET A 146 44.83 -34.24 28.14
C MET A 146 46.08 -33.33 27.99
N ALA A 147 46.29 -32.78 26.80
CA ALA A 147 47.35 -31.82 26.50
C ALA A 147 47.01 -30.40 26.97
N ASP A 148 45.75 -30.02 26.90
CA ASP A 148 45.26 -28.68 27.22
C ASP A 148 45.36 -28.36 28.73
N PRO A 149 45.51 -27.08 29.10
CA PRO A 149 45.66 -26.67 30.51
C PRO A 149 44.37 -26.80 31.31
N TYR A 150 43.21 -26.83 30.68
CA TYR A 150 41.91 -26.95 31.32
C TYR A 150 40.87 -27.57 30.40
N GLU A 151 39.78 -28.05 30.98
CA GLU A 151 38.59 -28.53 30.29
C GLU A 151 37.33 -27.88 30.88
N ILE A 152 36.34 -27.57 30.01
CA ILE A 152 34.99 -27.22 30.46
C ILE A 152 34.09 -28.41 30.17
N ASN A 153 33.41 -28.92 31.21
CA ASN A 153 32.44 -30.01 31.06
C ASN A 153 31.16 -29.73 31.84
N VAL A 154 30.08 -30.42 31.48
CA VAL A 154 28.80 -30.36 32.18
C VAL A 154 28.56 -31.71 32.85
N ASP A 155 28.56 -31.69 34.17
CA ASP A 155 28.33 -32.89 34.96
C ASP A 155 27.39 -32.58 36.14
N PRO A 156 26.73 -33.63 36.73
CA PRO A 156 26.03 -33.48 38.00
C PRO A 156 26.99 -33.18 39.14
N ASP A 157 26.72 -32.08 39.88
CA ASP A 157 27.54 -31.69 41.05
C ASP A 157 27.13 -32.49 42.28
N LEU A 158 27.99 -33.41 42.66
CA LEU A 158 27.83 -34.28 43.85
C LEU A 158 27.67 -33.51 45.16
N ALA A 159 28.32 -32.36 45.28
CA ALA A 159 28.24 -31.51 46.46
C ALA A 159 26.93 -30.73 46.57
N ASN A 160 26.20 -30.60 45.47
CA ASN A 160 25.03 -29.75 45.32
C ASN A 160 23.82 -30.53 44.76
N LYS A 161 23.54 -31.70 45.30
CA LYS A 161 22.34 -32.52 45.01
C LYS A 161 22.20 -32.91 43.53
N ASP A 162 23.32 -33.23 42.88
CA ASP A 162 23.38 -33.59 41.47
C ASP A 162 22.82 -32.53 40.49
N ASN A 163 22.79 -31.24 40.88
CA ASN A 163 22.46 -30.19 39.98
C ASN A 163 23.47 -30.15 38.82
N LEU A 164 22.96 -30.07 37.58
CA LEU A 164 23.82 -29.94 36.40
C LEU A 164 24.63 -28.64 36.49
N THR A 165 25.96 -28.80 36.39
CA THR A 165 26.92 -27.73 36.60
C THR A 165 27.96 -27.70 35.49
N PHE A 166 28.27 -26.51 34.99
CA PHE A 166 29.42 -26.26 34.14
C PHE A 166 30.65 -26.17 35.02
N PHE A 167 31.50 -27.15 34.94
CA PHE A 167 32.77 -27.17 35.64
C PHE A 167 33.91 -26.68 34.77
N ILE A 168 34.76 -25.85 35.31
CA ILE A 168 36.01 -25.39 34.69
C ILE A 168 37.16 -26.05 35.45
N ASN A 169 37.74 -27.07 34.87
CA ASN A 169 38.72 -27.94 35.49
C ASN A 169 40.12 -27.60 35.02
N TYR A 170 40.90 -26.87 35.82
CA TYR A 170 42.28 -26.52 35.55
C TYR A 170 43.26 -27.52 36.14
N LYS A 171 44.31 -27.83 35.38
CA LYS A 171 45.48 -28.58 35.90
C LYS A 171 46.28 -27.74 36.87
N VAL A 172 46.61 -28.31 38.00
CA VAL A 172 47.49 -27.71 39.03
C VAL A 172 48.87 -28.39 39.01
N TYR A 173 49.89 -27.57 38.92
CA TYR A 173 51.27 -28.02 38.87
C TYR A 173 52.07 -27.48 40.05
N ASP A 174 53.04 -28.31 40.58
CA ASP A 174 53.99 -27.86 41.60
C ASP A 174 55.05 -26.90 40.97
N TYR A 175 55.98 -26.41 41.77
CA TYR A 175 57.06 -25.53 41.35
C TYR A 175 58.08 -26.21 40.39
N ASN A 176 58.10 -27.59 40.36
CA ASN A 176 58.89 -28.37 39.42
C ASN A 176 58.08 -28.81 38.13
N ASN A 177 56.97 -28.19 37.93
CA ASN A 177 56.07 -28.50 36.79
C ASN A 177 55.53 -29.93 36.77
N ARG A 178 55.37 -30.58 37.94
CA ARG A 178 54.72 -31.88 38.08
C ARG A 178 53.24 -31.65 38.35
N PHE A 179 52.39 -32.43 37.73
CA PHE A 179 50.94 -32.40 37.94
C PHE A 179 50.61 -32.86 39.35
N ILE A 180 49.95 -32.01 40.13
CA ILE A 180 49.63 -32.30 41.55
C ILE A 180 48.09 -32.37 41.77
N GLY A 181 47.27 -32.01 40.78
CA GLY A 181 45.81 -32.12 40.91
C GLY A 181 45.06 -31.28 39.89
N ALA A 182 43.77 -31.27 40.06
CA ALA A 182 42.87 -30.42 39.28
C ALA A 182 42.03 -29.55 40.21
N ALA A 183 41.92 -28.25 39.89
CA ALA A 183 41.15 -27.29 40.67
C ALA A 183 40.21 -26.50 39.76
N GLY A 184 39.12 -26.01 40.34
CA GLY A 184 38.24 -25.14 39.56
C GLY A 184 37.00 -24.71 40.31
N VAL A 185 36.20 -23.97 39.56
CA VAL A 185 34.87 -23.50 39.99
C VAL A 185 33.82 -23.95 38.99
N GLY A 186 32.56 -23.89 39.42
CA GLY A 186 31.44 -24.22 38.54
C GLY A 186 30.29 -23.22 38.63
N LEU A 187 29.48 -23.22 37.59
CA LEU A 187 28.24 -22.48 37.46
C LEU A 187 27.08 -23.43 37.18
N THR A 188 25.90 -23.19 37.74
CA THR A 188 24.74 -24.04 37.45
C THR A 188 24.31 -23.84 36.00
N VAL A 189 23.88 -24.93 35.35
CA VAL A 189 23.28 -24.87 33.98
C VAL A 189 22.07 -23.93 33.94
N ASP A 190 21.24 -23.96 34.98
CA ASP A 190 20.07 -23.07 35.11
C ASP A 190 20.46 -21.58 35.13
N ALA A 191 21.57 -21.21 35.79
CA ALA A 191 22.03 -19.82 35.79
C ALA A 191 22.46 -19.37 34.38
N VAL A 192 23.11 -20.26 33.66
CA VAL A 192 23.56 -19.96 32.28
C VAL A 192 22.40 -19.94 31.30
N ILE A 193 21.43 -20.85 31.43
CA ILE A 193 20.20 -20.81 30.63
C ILE A 193 19.47 -19.49 30.86
N LYS A 194 19.24 -19.07 32.10
CA LYS A 194 18.63 -17.78 32.44
C LYS A 194 19.38 -16.58 31.87
N LEU A 195 20.70 -16.65 31.81
CA LEU A 195 21.51 -15.62 31.19
C LEU A 195 21.26 -15.53 29.68
N ILE A 196 21.18 -16.67 29.01
CA ILE A 196 20.87 -16.73 27.58
C ILE A 196 19.44 -16.26 27.31
N ASP A 197 18.46 -16.68 28.10
CA ASP A 197 17.07 -16.21 27.97
C ASP A 197 16.98 -14.69 28.09
N LYS A 198 17.75 -14.10 29.04
CA LYS A 198 17.85 -12.65 29.16
C LYS A 198 18.40 -12.00 27.88
N TYR A 199 19.42 -12.60 27.26
CA TYR A 199 19.95 -12.09 25.99
C TYR A 199 18.94 -12.24 24.85
N GLN A 200 18.29 -13.40 24.73
CA GLN A 200 17.26 -13.65 23.73
C GLN A 200 16.09 -12.65 23.84
N GLN A 201 15.60 -12.42 25.07
CA GLN A 201 14.53 -11.43 25.31
C GLN A 201 14.97 -9.99 25.03
N ARG A 202 16.17 -9.61 25.48
CA ARG A 202 16.68 -8.24 25.31
C ARG A 202 16.88 -7.88 23.84
N TYR A 203 17.44 -8.82 23.08
CA TYR A 203 17.80 -8.57 21.68
C TYR A 203 16.75 -9.08 20.68
N GLN A 204 15.72 -9.77 21.15
CA GLN A 204 14.69 -10.39 20.29
C GLN A 204 15.33 -11.28 19.22
N ARG A 205 16.29 -12.12 19.62
CA ARG A 205 17.09 -13.01 18.77
C ARG A 205 17.21 -14.38 19.44
N SER A 206 17.33 -15.41 18.64
CA SER A 206 17.73 -16.72 19.16
C SER A 206 19.25 -16.74 19.34
N VAL A 207 19.70 -17.09 20.54
CA VAL A 207 21.12 -17.18 20.92
C VAL A 207 21.40 -18.57 21.39
N TYR A 208 22.40 -19.23 20.81
CA TYR A 208 22.82 -20.55 21.19
C TYR A 208 24.31 -20.79 20.89
N PHE A 209 24.90 -21.84 21.52
CA PHE A 209 26.30 -22.14 21.40
C PHE A 209 26.52 -23.54 20.86
N VAL A 210 27.53 -23.66 20.03
CA VAL A 210 27.87 -24.87 19.30
C VAL A 210 29.37 -25.18 19.50
N ASP A 211 29.71 -26.42 19.76
CA ASP A 211 31.11 -26.83 19.89
C ASP A 211 31.80 -26.93 18.50
N SER A 212 33.11 -27.17 18.52
CA SER A 212 33.90 -27.37 17.30
C SER A 212 33.50 -28.61 16.48
N PHE A 213 32.68 -29.51 17.06
CA PHE A 213 32.14 -30.70 16.38
C PHE A 213 30.73 -30.48 15.82
N GLY A 214 30.17 -29.25 15.94
CA GLY A 214 28.86 -28.89 15.47
C GLY A 214 27.70 -29.35 16.38
N ARG A 215 27.98 -29.64 17.66
CA ARG A 215 26.96 -30.03 18.64
C ARG A 215 26.49 -28.82 19.42
N LEU A 216 25.17 -28.74 19.63
CA LEU A 216 24.57 -27.73 20.48
C LEU A 216 24.99 -27.94 21.92
N VAL A 217 25.74 -26.99 22.49
CA VAL A 217 26.30 -27.08 23.86
C VAL A 217 25.41 -26.33 24.83
N LEU A 218 24.81 -25.23 24.38
CA LEU A 218 24.10 -24.33 25.26
C LEU A 218 23.04 -23.53 24.49
N THR A 219 21.85 -23.40 25.07
CA THR A 219 20.73 -22.64 24.53
C THR A 219 19.86 -22.13 25.67
N GLY A 220 18.89 -21.26 25.36
CA GLY A 220 17.86 -20.84 26.30
C GLY A 220 16.82 -21.94 26.59
N ALA A 221 15.85 -21.63 27.45
CA ALA A 221 14.83 -22.56 27.90
C ALA A 221 13.94 -23.11 26.77
N GLU A 222 13.74 -22.33 25.71
CA GLU A 222 12.94 -22.74 24.53
C GLU A 222 13.68 -23.72 23.60
N GLY A 223 14.92 -24.04 23.88
CA GLY A 223 15.76 -24.90 23.05
C GLY A 223 16.52 -24.15 21.96
N GLY A 224 17.27 -24.91 21.17
CA GLY A 224 18.01 -24.40 20.00
C GLY A 224 17.14 -24.27 18.73
N PRO A 225 17.76 -24.07 17.57
CA PRO A 225 17.05 -23.96 16.30
C PRO A 225 16.18 -25.20 16.06
N GLN A 226 14.92 -25.00 15.67
CA GLN A 226 13.93 -26.07 15.42
C GLN A 226 13.70 -27.01 16.63
N GLY A 227 13.89 -26.50 17.87
CA GLY A 227 13.71 -27.27 19.08
C GLY A 227 14.87 -28.24 19.38
N ALA A 228 16.05 -28.04 18.79
CA ALA A 228 17.23 -28.86 19.04
C ALA A 228 17.62 -28.83 20.51
N HIS A 229 18.03 -30.02 21.03
CA HIS A 229 18.42 -30.21 22.42
C HIS A 229 19.92 -30.12 22.58
N ILE A 230 20.38 -29.80 23.79
CA ILE A 230 21.79 -29.84 24.16
C ILE A 230 22.36 -31.24 23.85
N GLY A 231 23.51 -31.30 23.20
CA GLY A 231 24.19 -32.51 22.74
C GLY A 231 23.84 -32.93 21.31
N GLN A 232 22.76 -32.41 20.73
CA GLN A 232 22.36 -32.72 19.35
C GLN A 232 23.28 -32.02 18.33
N LYS A 233 23.63 -32.73 17.25
CA LYS A 233 24.42 -32.13 16.14
C LYS A 233 23.54 -31.28 15.26
N LEU A 234 23.93 -30.06 14.97
CA LEU A 234 23.20 -29.16 14.05
C LEU A 234 23.18 -29.70 12.62
N SER A 235 24.17 -30.54 12.24
CA SER A 235 24.17 -31.21 10.92
C SER A 235 23.06 -32.24 10.74
N GLU A 236 22.40 -32.66 11.81
CA GLU A 236 21.23 -33.55 11.75
C GLU A 236 19.93 -32.80 11.46
N LEU A 237 19.94 -31.48 11.56
CA LEU A 237 18.84 -30.62 11.18
C LEU A 237 18.93 -30.32 9.68
N GLU A 238 17.90 -30.70 8.92
CA GLU A 238 17.88 -30.61 7.46
C GLU A 238 18.25 -29.20 6.96
N SER A 239 17.75 -28.17 7.61
CA SER A 239 18.00 -26.76 7.26
C SER A 239 19.42 -26.28 7.59
N MET A 240 20.13 -26.96 8.49
CA MET A 240 21.44 -26.54 8.98
C MET A 240 22.59 -27.37 8.38
N THR A 241 22.30 -28.51 7.75
CA THR A 241 23.31 -29.43 7.18
C THR A 241 24.25 -28.73 6.20
N GLY A 242 23.70 -27.95 5.26
CA GLY A 242 24.47 -27.17 4.30
C GLY A 242 25.25 -26.01 4.94
N LEU A 243 24.69 -25.39 5.96
CA LEU A 243 25.31 -24.28 6.69
C LEU A 243 26.52 -24.74 7.51
N VAL A 244 26.34 -25.81 8.30
CA VAL A 244 27.44 -26.38 9.15
C VAL A 244 28.62 -26.82 8.32
N SER A 245 28.39 -27.35 7.12
CA SER A 245 29.47 -27.73 6.17
C SER A 245 30.22 -26.51 5.60
N GLN A 246 29.60 -25.36 5.53
CA GLN A 246 30.17 -24.10 5.02
C GLN A 246 30.85 -23.27 6.10
N LEU A 247 30.66 -23.61 7.40
CA LEU A 247 31.28 -22.86 8.49
C LEU A 247 32.82 -23.04 8.44
N PRO A 248 33.57 -22.00 8.06
CA PRO A 248 35.02 -22.08 8.06
C PRO A 248 35.57 -22.17 9.48
N LYS A 249 36.50 -23.03 9.71
CA LYS A 249 37.20 -23.15 11.02
C LYS A 249 38.41 -22.20 11.04
N PRO A 250 38.59 -21.38 12.06
CA PRO A 250 37.72 -20.73 13.05
C PRO A 250 37.40 -19.30 12.61
N HIS A 251 36.28 -19.05 11.96
CA HIS A 251 35.94 -17.71 11.44
C HIS A 251 34.56 -17.27 11.91
N SER A 252 34.45 -15.99 12.14
CA SER A 252 33.18 -15.31 12.38
C SER A 252 32.58 -14.83 11.04
N GLY A 253 31.26 -14.85 10.88
CA GLY A 253 30.62 -14.42 9.65
C GLY A 253 29.10 -14.41 9.74
N SER A 254 28.48 -13.78 8.77
CA SER A 254 27.01 -13.76 8.63
C SER A 254 26.58 -14.69 7.49
N TYR A 255 25.52 -15.42 7.72
CA TYR A 255 24.97 -16.44 6.83
C TYR A 255 23.48 -16.28 6.70
N GLU A 256 22.94 -16.78 5.60
CA GLU A 256 21.49 -16.85 5.36
C GLU A 256 21.10 -18.29 5.11
N TYR A 257 19.98 -18.72 5.69
CA TYR A 257 19.43 -20.05 5.47
C TYR A 257 17.91 -20.01 5.51
N SER A 258 17.24 -21.08 5.12
CA SER A 258 15.79 -21.15 5.10
C SER A 258 15.31 -22.39 5.85
N VAL A 259 14.27 -22.19 6.67
CA VAL A 259 13.58 -23.25 7.41
C VAL A 259 12.13 -23.27 6.97
N GLN A 260 11.68 -24.35 6.35
CA GLN A 260 10.28 -24.51 5.88
C GLN A 260 9.79 -23.30 5.04
N GLY A 261 10.68 -22.73 4.22
CA GLY A 261 10.35 -21.57 3.39
C GLY A 261 10.45 -20.21 4.09
N GLN A 262 10.78 -20.17 5.38
CA GLN A 262 11.05 -18.93 6.11
C GLN A 262 12.54 -18.62 6.09
N GLY A 263 12.89 -17.40 5.71
CA GLY A 263 14.27 -16.92 5.71
C GLY A 263 14.79 -16.66 7.12
N HIS A 264 16.05 -16.97 7.35
CA HIS A 264 16.77 -16.73 8.60
C HIS A 264 18.10 -16.05 8.28
N PHE A 265 18.45 -15.08 9.11
CA PHE A 265 19.75 -14.41 9.12
C PHE A 265 20.52 -14.86 10.35
N LEU A 266 21.71 -15.41 10.14
CA LEU A 266 22.54 -15.97 11.21
C LEU A 266 23.89 -15.26 11.23
N ASN A 267 24.33 -14.82 12.40
CA ASN A 267 25.71 -14.45 12.65
C ASN A 267 26.37 -15.50 13.51
N VAL A 268 27.55 -15.93 13.10
CA VAL A 268 28.38 -16.91 13.82
C VAL A 268 29.64 -16.23 14.28
N ARG A 269 29.97 -16.35 15.54
CA ARG A 269 31.19 -15.83 16.16
C ARG A 269 31.93 -16.91 16.91
N PHE A 270 33.21 -17.08 16.63
CA PHE A 270 34.08 -17.98 17.40
C PHE A 270 34.50 -17.34 18.74
N ILE A 271 34.41 -18.12 19.79
CA ILE A 271 34.84 -17.77 21.18
C ILE A 271 36.07 -18.59 21.52
N PRO A 272 37.27 -18.05 21.40
CA PRO A 272 38.51 -18.80 21.60
C PRO A 272 38.62 -19.41 23.01
N GLU A 273 38.17 -18.70 24.04
CA GLU A 273 38.26 -19.09 25.44
C GLU A 273 37.46 -20.36 25.78
N LEU A 274 36.38 -20.59 25.03
CA LEU A 274 35.48 -21.73 25.17
C LEU A 274 35.70 -22.80 24.11
N ASN A 275 36.40 -22.47 23.04
CA ASN A 275 36.48 -23.26 21.80
C ASN A 275 35.09 -23.59 21.21
N TRP A 276 34.16 -22.62 21.33
CA TRP A 276 32.79 -22.71 20.89
C TRP A 276 32.47 -21.61 19.89
N TYR A 277 31.34 -21.79 19.20
CA TYR A 277 30.76 -20.78 18.33
C TYR A 277 29.48 -20.23 18.96
N LEU A 278 29.38 -18.93 19.06
CA LEU A 278 28.14 -18.19 19.35
C LEU A 278 27.35 -18.02 18.06
N PHE A 279 26.11 -18.43 18.07
CA PHE A 279 25.14 -18.29 16.99
C PHE A 279 24.08 -17.29 17.42
N VAL A 280 23.87 -16.24 16.63
CA VAL A 280 22.80 -15.25 16.82
C VAL A 280 21.94 -15.27 15.58
N ASP A 281 20.68 -15.72 15.74
CA ASP A 281 19.75 -15.97 14.67
C ASP A 281 18.53 -15.02 14.74
N LYS A 282 18.12 -14.52 13.59
CA LYS A 282 16.94 -13.66 13.40
C LYS A 282 16.09 -14.16 12.25
N ARG A 283 14.77 -14.31 12.47
CA ARG A 283 13.81 -14.63 11.40
C ARG A 283 13.56 -13.43 10.49
N GLU A 284 13.50 -13.69 9.18
CA GLU A 284 13.21 -12.67 8.16
C GLU A 284 11.79 -12.09 8.30
N ASP A 285 10.80 -12.91 8.63
CA ASP A 285 9.38 -12.50 8.69
C ASP A 285 9.11 -11.34 9.66
N GLY A 286 9.76 -11.34 10.82
CA GLY A 286 9.63 -10.25 11.78
C GLY A 286 10.18 -8.92 11.26
N ALA A 287 11.25 -8.96 10.47
CA ALA A 287 11.90 -7.79 9.91
C ALA A 287 11.13 -7.21 8.71
N LEU A 288 10.45 -8.06 7.94
CA LEU A 288 9.74 -7.67 6.72
C LEU A 288 8.25 -7.34 6.93
N SER A 289 7.67 -7.68 8.09
CA SER A 289 6.24 -7.42 8.36
C SER A 289 5.88 -5.93 8.28
N GLU A 290 6.73 -5.06 8.80
CA GLU A 290 6.53 -3.61 8.76
C GLU A 290 6.60 -3.06 7.33
N ILE A 291 7.52 -3.60 6.51
CA ILE A 291 7.65 -3.19 5.10
C ILE A 291 6.42 -3.61 4.31
N ARG A 292 5.88 -4.82 4.55
CA ARG A 292 4.64 -5.28 3.90
C ARG A 292 3.45 -4.41 4.27
N GLN A 293 3.33 -4.03 5.54
CA GLN A 293 2.28 -3.12 5.98
C GLN A 293 2.39 -1.75 5.31
N SER A 294 3.60 -1.20 5.21
CA SER A 294 3.87 0.05 4.51
C SER A 294 3.53 -0.04 3.01
N LEU A 295 3.83 -1.17 2.35
CA LEU A 295 3.44 -1.41 0.95
C LEU A 295 1.92 -1.39 0.78
N TYR A 296 1.17 -2.12 1.62
CA TYR A 296 -0.29 -2.14 1.54
C TYR A 296 -0.91 -0.76 1.80
N LEU A 297 -0.37 -0.01 2.77
CA LEU A 297 -0.80 1.36 3.04
C LEU A 297 -0.56 2.28 1.83
N ASN A 298 0.62 2.21 1.22
CA ASN A 298 0.94 2.97 0.01
C ASN A 298 0.02 2.63 -1.16
N LEU A 299 -0.26 1.34 -1.40
CA LEU A 299 -1.19 0.92 -2.44
C LEU A 299 -2.61 1.42 -2.18
N LEU A 300 -3.07 1.40 -0.93
CA LEU A 300 -4.37 1.97 -0.55
C LEU A 300 -4.44 3.47 -0.80
N ILE A 301 -3.41 4.22 -0.40
CA ILE A 301 -3.33 5.67 -0.65
C ILE A 301 -3.34 5.96 -2.16
N CYS A 302 -2.56 5.23 -2.96
CA CYS A 302 -2.53 5.37 -4.42
C CYS A 302 -3.91 5.10 -5.04
N LEU A 303 -4.63 4.09 -4.56
CA LEU A 303 -5.99 3.79 -5.00
C LEU A 303 -6.96 4.94 -4.68
N LEU A 304 -6.92 5.44 -3.44
CA LEU A 304 -7.78 6.57 -3.01
C LEU A 304 -7.49 7.84 -3.83
N VAL A 305 -6.22 8.18 -4.02
CA VAL A 305 -5.82 9.35 -4.84
C VAL A 305 -6.32 9.18 -6.28
N THR A 306 -6.16 8.01 -6.87
CA THR A 306 -6.64 7.73 -8.21
C THR A 306 -8.16 7.90 -8.32
N LEU A 307 -8.94 7.39 -7.35
CA LEU A 307 -10.39 7.55 -7.31
C LEU A 307 -10.81 9.02 -7.18
N ILE A 308 -10.12 9.81 -6.34
CA ILE A 308 -10.38 11.24 -6.17
C ILE A 308 -10.12 12.00 -7.47
N VAL A 309 -8.98 11.73 -8.12
CA VAL A 309 -8.63 12.36 -9.41
C VAL A 309 -9.68 12.04 -10.47
N LEU A 310 -10.12 10.78 -10.57
CA LEU A 310 -11.19 10.37 -11.48
C LEU A 310 -12.52 11.07 -11.24
N MET A 311 -12.90 11.18 -9.97
CA MET A 311 -14.13 11.88 -9.57
C MET A 311 -14.07 13.36 -9.97
N LEU A 312 -12.96 14.04 -9.69
CA LEU A 312 -12.75 15.44 -10.05
C LEU A 312 -12.76 15.65 -11.57
N LEU A 313 -12.05 14.78 -12.31
CA LEU A 313 -11.99 14.84 -13.76
C LEU A 313 -13.37 14.66 -14.41
N ASN A 314 -14.15 13.68 -13.95
CA ASN A 314 -15.51 13.46 -14.40
C ASN A 314 -16.43 14.67 -14.11
N ARG A 315 -16.25 15.30 -12.94
CA ARG A 315 -17.01 16.50 -12.56
C ARG A 315 -16.65 17.71 -13.45
N VAL A 316 -15.38 17.88 -13.77
CA VAL A 316 -14.90 18.95 -14.69
C VAL A 316 -15.44 18.74 -16.10
N ILE A 317 -15.31 17.52 -16.63
CA ILE A 317 -15.81 17.18 -17.98
C ILE A 317 -17.31 17.46 -18.09
N LYS A 318 -18.12 16.99 -17.14
CA LYS A 318 -19.58 17.24 -17.13
C LYS A 318 -19.92 18.73 -17.08
N ARG A 319 -19.18 19.53 -16.30
CA ARG A 319 -19.38 20.98 -16.24
C ARG A 319 -19.04 21.67 -17.56
N TYR A 320 -17.95 21.28 -18.23
CA TYR A 320 -17.56 21.81 -19.51
C TYR A 320 -18.57 21.45 -20.62
N GLN A 321 -19.02 20.19 -20.67
CA GLN A 321 -20.05 19.76 -21.64
C GLN A 321 -21.37 20.50 -21.45
N GLY A 322 -21.78 20.71 -20.19
CA GLY A 322 -22.98 21.51 -19.89
C GLY A 322 -22.87 22.97 -20.35
N LYS A 323 -21.70 23.61 -20.24
CA LYS A 323 -21.46 24.97 -20.72
C LYS A 323 -21.51 25.06 -22.25
N ILE A 324 -20.85 24.14 -22.95
CA ILE A 324 -20.83 24.11 -24.42
C ILE A 324 -22.26 23.88 -24.97
N GLN A 325 -23.02 22.96 -24.36
CA GLN A 325 -24.42 22.75 -24.76
C GLN A 325 -25.34 23.92 -24.45
N ALA A 326 -25.04 24.70 -23.41
CA ALA A 326 -25.83 25.88 -23.06
C ALA A 326 -25.60 27.06 -23.99
N GLN A 327 -24.47 27.12 -24.68
CA GLN A 327 -24.14 28.20 -25.65
C GLN A 327 -24.77 28.02 -27.04
N ALA A 328 -25.25 26.83 -27.38
CA ALA A 328 -25.89 26.55 -28.65
C ALA A 328 -27.42 26.90 -28.59
N THR A 329 -27.77 28.17 -28.58
CA THR A 329 -29.16 28.65 -28.59
C THR A 329 -29.59 29.25 -29.92
N LEU A 330 -28.67 29.36 -30.89
CA LEU A 330 -28.94 29.86 -32.24
C LEU A 330 -28.89 28.72 -33.27
N ASP A 331 -29.63 28.86 -34.32
CA ASP A 331 -29.57 28.03 -35.52
C ASP A 331 -28.34 28.45 -36.35
N SER A 332 -27.51 27.49 -36.75
CA SER A 332 -26.23 27.76 -37.42
C SER A 332 -26.37 28.27 -38.84
N LEU A 333 -27.54 28.12 -39.49
CA LEU A 333 -27.82 28.57 -40.87
C LEU A 333 -28.44 29.95 -40.89
N THR A 334 -29.47 30.18 -40.08
CA THR A 334 -30.27 31.39 -40.11
C THR A 334 -29.93 32.41 -39.05
N GLU A 335 -29.06 32.05 -38.09
CA GLU A 335 -28.68 32.83 -36.90
C GLU A 335 -29.86 33.20 -35.97
N LEU A 336 -31.09 32.77 -36.32
CA LEU A 336 -32.24 32.89 -35.43
C LEU A 336 -32.11 31.98 -34.19
N PRO A 337 -32.79 32.24 -33.08
CA PRO A 337 -32.98 31.27 -32.02
C PRO A 337 -33.40 29.92 -32.58
N ASN A 338 -32.73 28.85 -32.15
CA ASN A 338 -33.16 27.49 -32.41
C ASN A 338 -34.23 27.07 -31.39
N ARG A 339 -34.75 25.86 -31.50
CA ARG A 339 -35.79 25.34 -30.60
C ARG A 339 -35.46 25.55 -29.13
N ARG A 340 -34.20 25.33 -28.73
CA ARG A 340 -33.76 25.50 -27.32
C ARG A 340 -33.70 26.97 -26.90
N GLY A 341 -33.23 27.84 -27.79
CA GLY A 341 -33.26 29.28 -27.58
C GLY A 341 -34.70 29.78 -27.46
N PHE A 342 -35.60 29.29 -28.33
CA PHE A 342 -37.02 29.60 -28.28
C PHE A 342 -37.68 29.17 -26.96
N ASP A 343 -37.45 27.93 -26.48
CA ASP A 343 -38.02 27.42 -25.22
C ASP A 343 -37.72 28.37 -24.04
N LEU A 344 -36.49 28.90 -23.97
CA LEU A 344 -36.08 29.83 -22.92
C LEU A 344 -36.82 31.20 -23.06
N LEU A 345 -36.88 31.75 -24.26
CA LEU A 345 -37.53 33.06 -24.53
C LEU A 345 -39.04 32.96 -24.39
N ALA A 346 -39.64 31.88 -24.88
CA ALA A 346 -41.08 31.63 -24.81
C ALA A 346 -41.55 31.44 -23.35
N ALA A 347 -40.80 30.71 -22.53
CA ALA A 347 -41.12 30.55 -21.12
C ALA A 347 -41.18 31.89 -20.39
N GLN A 348 -40.26 32.80 -20.70
CA GLN A 348 -40.27 34.15 -20.16
C GLN A 348 -41.47 34.97 -20.66
N ALA A 349 -41.72 34.96 -21.97
CA ALA A 349 -42.82 35.71 -22.57
C ALA A 349 -44.21 35.24 -22.07
N MET A 350 -44.40 33.93 -21.92
CA MET A 350 -45.63 33.37 -21.33
C MET A 350 -45.82 33.79 -19.90
N HIS A 351 -44.76 33.72 -19.08
CA HIS A 351 -44.81 34.13 -17.66
C HIS A 351 -45.13 35.64 -17.53
N GLU A 352 -44.55 36.48 -18.40
CA GLU A 352 -44.87 37.91 -18.45
C GLU A 352 -46.34 38.16 -18.83
N ALA A 353 -46.85 37.47 -19.87
CA ALA A 353 -48.23 37.61 -20.33
C ALA A 353 -49.28 37.11 -19.33
N GLN A 354 -48.95 36.09 -18.53
CA GLN A 354 -49.82 35.57 -17.50
C GLN A 354 -49.84 36.47 -16.20
N ARG A 355 -48.73 37.12 -15.90
CA ARG A 355 -48.62 38.00 -14.75
C ARG A 355 -49.26 39.36 -14.95
N GLU A 356 -49.07 39.93 -16.15
CA GLU A 356 -49.75 41.15 -16.58
C GLU A 356 -50.64 40.72 -17.75
N PRO A 357 -52.00 40.83 -17.66
CA PRO A 357 -52.89 40.27 -18.70
C PRO A 357 -52.73 41.01 -20.05
N LYS A 358 -51.62 40.72 -20.71
CA LYS A 358 -51.31 41.21 -22.04
C LYS A 358 -51.45 40.08 -23.06
N PRO A 359 -52.02 40.35 -24.25
CA PRO A 359 -52.20 39.32 -25.21
C PRO A 359 -50.85 38.85 -25.81
N LEU A 360 -50.70 37.54 -25.99
CA LEU A 360 -49.54 36.90 -26.64
C LEU A 360 -50.07 36.01 -27.75
N THR A 361 -49.64 36.25 -28.98
CA THR A 361 -50.08 35.50 -30.16
C THR A 361 -48.93 34.70 -30.75
N ALA A 362 -49.17 33.40 -30.99
CA ALA A 362 -48.21 32.50 -31.60
C ALA A 362 -48.54 32.30 -33.09
N LEU A 363 -47.53 32.42 -33.91
CA LEU A 363 -47.59 32.07 -35.34
C LEU A 363 -46.65 30.82 -35.54
N LEU A 364 -47.18 29.83 -36.25
CA LEU A 364 -46.38 28.72 -36.78
C LEU A 364 -46.38 28.85 -38.32
N LEU A 365 -45.20 28.88 -38.88
CA LEU A 365 -44.98 29.15 -40.32
C LEU A 365 -44.25 27.95 -40.93
N ASP A 366 -44.66 27.57 -42.13
CA ASP A 366 -43.99 26.51 -42.89
C ASP A 366 -43.94 26.94 -44.38
N LEU A 367 -42.75 26.78 -44.97
CA LEU A 367 -42.51 27.17 -46.37
C LEU A 367 -43.13 26.18 -47.34
N ASP A 368 -44.06 26.64 -48.11
CA ASP A 368 -44.83 25.80 -49.06
C ASP A 368 -43.91 25.23 -50.13
N HIS A 369 -44.04 23.93 -50.36
CA HIS A 369 -43.25 23.17 -51.36
C HIS A 369 -41.74 23.28 -51.27
N PHE A 370 -41.18 23.57 -50.07
CA PHE A 370 -39.76 23.74 -49.88
C PHE A 370 -38.95 22.49 -50.25
N LYS A 371 -39.47 21.28 -49.98
CA LYS A 371 -38.88 20.03 -50.44
C LYS A 371 -38.73 19.97 -51.94
N ALA A 372 -39.78 20.37 -52.74
CA ALA A 372 -39.74 20.38 -54.20
C ALA A 372 -38.68 21.39 -54.71
N LEU A 373 -38.52 22.51 -54.02
CA LEU A 373 -37.45 23.48 -54.31
C LEU A 373 -36.07 22.86 -54.12
N ASN A 374 -35.84 22.16 -52.98
CA ASN A 374 -34.60 21.45 -52.76
C ASN A 374 -34.31 20.34 -53.77
N ASP A 375 -35.35 19.59 -54.13
CA ASP A 375 -35.25 18.53 -55.17
C ASP A 375 -34.90 19.07 -56.54
N THR A 376 -35.36 20.29 -56.87
CA THR A 376 -35.14 20.95 -58.17
C THR A 376 -33.82 21.71 -58.25
N TYR A 377 -33.47 22.46 -57.21
CA TYR A 377 -32.33 23.42 -57.23
C TYR A 377 -31.18 23.05 -56.31
N GLY A 378 -31.33 21.94 -55.57
CA GLY A 378 -30.32 21.46 -54.61
C GLY A 378 -30.43 22.12 -53.23
N HIS A 379 -29.86 21.46 -52.23
CA HIS A 379 -29.92 21.91 -50.83
C HIS A 379 -29.28 23.28 -50.59
N LEU A 380 -28.23 23.66 -51.37
CA LEU A 380 -27.61 24.98 -51.22
C LEU A 380 -28.58 26.12 -51.65
N ALA A 381 -29.44 25.88 -52.61
CA ALA A 381 -30.51 26.83 -53.00
C ALA A 381 -31.53 26.97 -51.85
N GLY A 382 -31.95 25.85 -51.27
CA GLY A 382 -32.80 25.84 -50.08
C GLY A 382 -32.21 26.57 -48.88
N ASP A 383 -30.92 26.39 -48.63
CA ASP A 383 -30.21 27.09 -47.55
C ASP A 383 -30.23 28.61 -47.76
N GLN A 384 -30.01 29.10 -49.00
CA GLN A 384 -30.09 30.51 -49.32
C GLN A 384 -31.51 31.07 -49.16
N VAL A 385 -32.52 30.31 -49.56
CA VAL A 385 -33.92 30.65 -49.30
C VAL A 385 -34.26 30.74 -47.82
N LEU A 386 -33.80 29.79 -47.01
CA LEU A 386 -34.00 29.84 -45.56
C LEU A 386 -33.34 31.05 -44.90
N ILE A 387 -32.12 31.40 -45.33
CA ILE A 387 -31.40 32.58 -44.82
C ILE A 387 -32.17 33.86 -45.23
N GLY A 388 -32.61 33.92 -46.48
CA GLY A 388 -33.44 35.06 -47.02
C GLY A 388 -34.73 35.20 -46.26
N PHE A 389 -35.52 34.12 -46.16
CA PHE A 389 -36.75 34.07 -45.40
C PHE A 389 -36.63 34.50 -43.96
N ALA A 390 -35.59 34.04 -43.28
CA ALA A 390 -35.31 34.43 -41.90
C ALA A 390 -35.12 35.94 -41.75
N ARG A 391 -34.40 36.58 -42.67
CA ARG A 391 -34.22 38.05 -42.71
C ARG A 391 -35.49 38.77 -42.99
N ASP A 392 -36.29 38.29 -43.97
CA ASP A 392 -37.57 38.84 -44.28
C ASP A 392 -38.54 38.76 -43.11
N LEU A 393 -38.58 37.64 -42.47
CA LEU A 393 -39.39 37.42 -41.25
C LEU A 393 -39.05 38.41 -40.16
N GLU A 394 -37.74 38.57 -39.82
CA GLU A 394 -37.29 39.58 -38.88
C GLU A 394 -37.63 40.99 -39.26
N SER A 395 -37.56 41.32 -40.57
CA SER A 395 -37.90 42.67 -41.07
C SER A 395 -39.37 43.03 -40.92
N CYS A 396 -40.26 42.04 -40.93
CA CYS A 396 -41.69 42.20 -40.76
C CYS A 396 -42.11 42.37 -39.27
N LEU A 397 -41.24 42.10 -38.33
CA LEU A 397 -41.52 41.99 -36.93
C LEU A 397 -40.84 43.08 -36.11
N ARG A 398 -41.27 43.25 -34.85
CA ARG A 398 -40.66 44.17 -33.91
C ARG A 398 -39.51 43.46 -33.19
N HIS A 399 -38.56 44.23 -32.70
CA HIS A 399 -37.44 43.67 -31.91
C HIS A 399 -37.88 42.99 -30.59
N SER A 400 -39.10 43.30 -30.10
CA SER A 400 -39.70 42.65 -28.94
C SER A 400 -40.31 41.28 -29.21
N ASP A 401 -40.57 40.98 -30.52
CA ASP A 401 -41.16 39.71 -30.91
C ASP A 401 -40.07 38.62 -30.95
N ILE A 402 -40.44 37.39 -30.68
CA ILE A 402 -39.53 36.26 -30.66
C ILE A 402 -39.68 35.48 -31.94
N VAL A 403 -38.59 35.32 -32.68
CA VAL A 403 -38.52 34.53 -33.91
C VAL A 403 -37.63 33.33 -33.66
N CYS A 404 -38.00 32.17 -34.20
CA CYS A 404 -37.24 30.93 -34.04
C CYS A 404 -37.34 30.11 -35.34
N ARG A 405 -36.21 29.47 -35.71
CA ARG A 405 -36.28 28.36 -36.65
C ARG A 405 -36.51 27.08 -35.87
N TRP A 406 -37.71 26.50 -36.02
CA TRP A 406 -38.12 25.32 -35.22
C TRP A 406 -37.49 24.03 -35.72
N GLY A 407 -37.33 23.88 -37.04
CA GLY A 407 -36.67 22.76 -37.68
C GLY A 407 -36.94 22.74 -39.19
N GLY A 408 -36.02 22.26 -40.01
CA GLY A 408 -36.17 22.16 -41.43
C GLY A 408 -36.63 23.49 -42.08
N GLU A 409 -37.88 23.54 -42.51
CA GLU A 409 -38.57 24.66 -43.16
C GLU A 409 -39.61 25.35 -42.27
N GLU A 410 -39.64 25.00 -40.97
CA GLU A 410 -40.61 25.49 -40.00
C GLU A 410 -40.03 26.61 -39.13
N PHE A 411 -40.83 27.66 -38.94
CA PHE A 411 -40.49 28.80 -38.09
C PHE A 411 -41.63 29.10 -37.11
N ILE A 412 -41.27 29.60 -35.93
CA ILE A 412 -42.23 30.03 -34.91
C ILE A 412 -41.98 31.50 -34.59
N VAL A 413 -43.08 32.25 -34.47
CA VAL A 413 -43.06 33.63 -33.98
C VAL A 413 -43.98 33.77 -32.79
N LEU A 414 -43.53 34.44 -31.75
CA LEU A 414 -44.36 34.89 -30.64
C LEU A 414 -44.44 36.43 -30.67
N LEU A 415 -45.64 36.92 -30.93
CA LEU A 415 -45.93 38.34 -30.96
C LEU A 415 -46.33 38.81 -29.57
N LYS A 416 -45.46 39.58 -28.93
CA LYS A 416 -45.74 40.14 -27.61
C LYS A 416 -46.74 41.29 -27.67
N ASP A 417 -47.56 41.45 -26.65
CA ASP A 417 -48.57 42.52 -26.52
C ASP A 417 -49.45 42.65 -27.76
N THR A 418 -49.81 41.48 -28.35
CA THR A 418 -50.53 41.43 -29.63
C THR A 418 -51.74 40.49 -29.57
N ASP A 419 -52.94 40.99 -29.79
CA ASP A 419 -54.14 40.17 -29.82
C ASP A 419 -54.31 39.41 -31.16
N GLY A 420 -55.29 38.51 -31.23
CA GLY A 420 -55.45 37.64 -32.38
C GLY A 420 -55.80 38.38 -33.65
N GLU A 421 -56.55 39.50 -33.58
CA GLU A 421 -56.94 40.31 -34.78
C GLU A 421 -55.70 41.06 -35.32
N THR A 422 -54.91 41.65 -34.44
CA THR A 422 -53.67 42.34 -34.84
C THR A 422 -52.64 41.32 -35.31
N GLY A 423 -52.53 40.13 -34.64
CA GLY A 423 -51.69 39.02 -35.04
C GLY A 423 -52.03 38.50 -36.46
N LEU A 424 -53.31 38.40 -36.77
CA LEU A 424 -53.76 38.01 -38.12
C LEU A 424 -53.32 39.01 -39.21
N LYS A 425 -53.39 40.31 -38.93
CA LYS A 425 -52.88 41.37 -39.86
C LYS A 425 -51.39 41.27 -40.06
N ILE A 426 -50.63 40.96 -38.99
CA ILE A 426 -49.17 40.75 -39.05
C ILE A 426 -48.86 39.47 -39.84
N ALA A 427 -49.54 38.37 -39.57
CA ALA A 427 -49.35 37.11 -40.26
C ALA A 427 -49.67 37.26 -41.81
N GLU A 428 -50.71 37.95 -42.11
CA GLU A 428 -51.05 38.19 -43.51
C GLU A 428 -50.08 39.16 -44.24
N LYS A 429 -49.55 40.15 -43.54
CA LYS A 429 -48.45 40.98 -44.01
C LYS A 429 -47.19 40.14 -44.29
N ILE A 430 -46.81 39.22 -43.39
CA ILE A 430 -45.69 38.32 -43.62
C ILE A 430 -45.92 37.42 -44.82
N ARG A 431 -47.09 36.82 -44.91
CA ARG A 431 -47.49 35.99 -46.05
C ARG A 431 -47.36 36.73 -47.41
N GLN A 432 -47.94 37.91 -47.50
CA GLN A 432 -47.91 38.75 -48.74
C GLN A 432 -46.46 39.15 -49.03
N HIS A 433 -45.70 39.56 -48.06
CA HIS A 433 -44.31 39.93 -48.24
C HIS A 433 -43.50 38.76 -48.82
N VAL A 434 -43.66 37.56 -48.29
CA VAL A 434 -42.99 36.36 -48.79
C VAL A 434 -43.40 35.96 -50.17
N GLU A 435 -44.71 36.10 -50.51
CA GLU A 435 -45.23 35.83 -51.82
C GLU A 435 -44.66 36.78 -52.87
N GLU A 436 -44.37 38.03 -52.52
CA GLU A 436 -43.77 39.01 -53.40
C GLU A 436 -42.26 38.86 -53.55
N GLN A 437 -41.59 38.24 -52.61
CA GLN A 437 -40.14 38.11 -52.62
C GLN A 437 -39.62 37.16 -53.70
N ARG A 438 -38.41 37.44 -54.14
CA ARG A 438 -37.62 36.59 -55.04
C ARG A 438 -36.23 36.36 -54.46
N TYR A 439 -35.93 35.13 -54.11
CA TYR A 439 -34.65 34.75 -53.54
C TYR A 439 -33.67 34.44 -54.68
N ALA A 440 -32.59 35.19 -54.76
CA ALA A 440 -31.57 34.99 -55.77
C ALA A 440 -30.66 33.80 -55.49
N TYR A 441 -30.56 32.91 -56.50
CA TYR A 441 -29.59 31.82 -56.47
C TYR A 441 -29.08 31.48 -57.87
N ASN A 442 -27.77 31.60 -58.15
CA ASN A 442 -27.13 31.31 -59.45
C ASN A 442 -27.91 31.92 -60.65
N ASP A 443 -28.11 33.23 -60.62
CA ASP A 443 -28.85 34.02 -61.67
C ASP A 443 -30.33 33.64 -61.83
N GLN A 444 -30.85 32.82 -60.93
CA GLN A 444 -32.30 32.48 -60.93
C GLN A 444 -32.98 33.15 -59.72
N ALA A 445 -34.22 33.55 -59.97
CA ALA A 445 -35.11 34.15 -58.98
C ALA A 445 -36.10 33.07 -58.48
N LEU A 446 -35.76 32.50 -57.26
CA LEU A 446 -36.62 31.48 -56.65
C LEU A 446 -37.79 32.12 -55.95
N HIS A 447 -38.98 31.52 -56.13
CA HIS A 447 -40.25 31.97 -55.56
C HIS A 447 -40.83 30.85 -54.69
N LEU A 448 -41.33 31.22 -53.52
CA LEU A 448 -42.08 30.34 -52.64
C LEU A 448 -43.15 31.09 -51.88
N THR A 449 -44.07 30.40 -51.28
CA THR A 449 -45.10 30.94 -50.40
C THR A 449 -45.02 30.33 -49.03
N VAL A 450 -45.76 30.80 -48.07
CA VAL A 450 -45.77 30.35 -46.71
C VAL A 450 -47.18 30.09 -46.19
N SER A 451 -47.38 28.95 -45.51
CA SER A 451 -48.62 28.67 -44.78
C SER A 451 -48.46 29.01 -43.34
N ILE A 452 -49.38 29.76 -42.77
CA ILE A 452 -49.29 30.31 -41.41
C ILE A 452 -50.49 29.85 -40.57
N GLY A 453 -50.20 29.27 -39.42
CA GLY A 453 -51.18 28.99 -38.37
C GLY A 453 -51.04 29.98 -37.22
N LEU A 454 -52.14 30.50 -36.73
CA LEU A 454 -52.18 31.53 -35.69
C LEU A 454 -53.10 31.09 -34.53
N THR A 455 -52.66 31.35 -33.33
CA THR A 455 -53.49 31.26 -32.12
C THR A 455 -53.02 32.23 -31.04
N THR A 456 -53.92 32.58 -30.11
CA THR A 456 -53.60 33.45 -28.99
C THR A 456 -53.56 32.68 -27.68
N LEU A 457 -52.66 33.08 -26.78
CA LEU A 457 -52.48 32.49 -25.47
C LEU A 457 -53.80 32.55 -24.66
N GLN A 458 -54.20 31.43 -24.09
CA GLN A 458 -55.32 31.30 -23.15
C GLN A 458 -54.79 31.17 -21.69
N PRO A 459 -55.64 31.51 -20.69
CA PRO A 459 -55.15 31.54 -19.28
C PRO A 459 -54.50 30.24 -18.80
N ASP A 460 -55.00 29.07 -19.23
CA ASP A 460 -54.54 27.75 -18.79
C ASP A 460 -53.54 27.10 -19.76
N ASP A 461 -53.02 27.86 -20.71
CA ASP A 461 -52.10 27.30 -21.69
C ASP A 461 -50.73 27.02 -21.13
N THR A 462 -50.18 25.89 -21.50
CA THR A 462 -48.76 25.61 -21.53
C THR A 462 -48.19 25.98 -22.90
N LEU A 463 -46.88 26.12 -23.04
CA LEU A 463 -46.24 26.34 -24.34
C LEU A 463 -46.65 25.26 -25.35
N HIS A 464 -46.75 24.02 -24.90
CA HIS A 464 -47.12 22.89 -25.74
C HIS A 464 -48.57 23.04 -26.28
N THR A 465 -49.54 23.41 -25.46
CA THR A 465 -50.95 23.55 -25.90
C THR A 465 -51.11 24.74 -26.84
N LEU A 466 -50.42 25.86 -26.56
CA LEU A 466 -50.38 27.02 -27.44
C LEU A 466 -49.84 26.66 -28.84
N LEU A 467 -48.67 26.02 -28.90
CA LEU A 467 -48.06 25.63 -30.16
C LEU A 467 -48.87 24.54 -30.89
N SER A 468 -49.49 23.59 -30.18
CA SER A 468 -50.35 22.57 -30.79
C SER A 468 -51.55 23.18 -31.49
N ARG A 469 -52.17 24.25 -30.94
CA ARG A 469 -53.27 24.95 -31.62
C ARG A 469 -52.78 25.72 -32.84
N ALA A 470 -51.60 26.37 -32.76
CA ALA A 470 -51.00 27.02 -33.95
C ALA A 470 -50.67 26.01 -35.02
N ASP A 471 -50.19 24.83 -34.69
CA ASP A 471 -49.92 23.74 -35.64
C ASP A 471 -51.19 23.25 -36.34
N HIS A 472 -52.28 23.01 -35.60
CA HIS A 472 -53.55 22.65 -36.18
C HIS A 472 -54.06 23.72 -37.15
N ALA A 473 -53.91 25.01 -36.85
CA ALA A 473 -54.28 26.09 -37.75
C ALA A 473 -53.41 26.13 -39.02
N MET A 474 -52.10 25.95 -38.88
CA MET A 474 -51.13 25.83 -39.96
C MET A 474 -51.45 24.63 -40.86
N TYR A 475 -51.78 23.51 -40.33
CA TYR A 475 -52.18 22.32 -41.07
C TYR A 475 -53.46 22.57 -41.89
N ARG A 476 -54.46 23.29 -41.35
CA ARG A 476 -55.64 23.75 -42.11
C ARG A 476 -55.25 24.66 -43.22
N ALA A 477 -54.29 25.58 -43.04
CA ALA A 477 -53.79 26.43 -44.08
C ALA A 477 -53.23 25.63 -45.28
N LYS A 478 -52.39 24.62 -44.94
CA LYS A 478 -51.83 23.70 -45.95
C LYS A 478 -52.90 22.88 -46.69
N GLN A 479 -53.91 22.35 -46.00
CA GLN A 479 -55.00 21.58 -46.61
C GLN A 479 -55.91 22.41 -47.44
N SER A 480 -56.15 23.68 -47.12
CA SER A 480 -57.06 24.57 -47.83
C SER A 480 -56.45 25.21 -49.09
N GLY A 481 -55.24 24.75 -49.53
CA GLY A 481 -54.60 25.18 -50.75
C GLY A 481 -53.34 26.03 -50.58
N ARG A 482 -52.76 26.03 -49.37
CA ARG A 482 -51.51 26.72 -49.03
C ARG A 482 -51.56 28.24 -49.22
N ASN A 483 -50.41 28.91 -49.05
CA ASN A 483 -50.28 30.36 -49.25
C ASN A 483 -51.37 31.15 -48.52
N ARG A 484 -51.64 30.89 -47.30
CA ARG A 484 -52.67 31.50 -46.45
C ARG A 484 -52.45 31.47 -45.03
N THR A 485 -53.13 32.33 -44.29
CA THR A 485 -53.13 32.29 -42.79
C THR A 485 -54.48 31.69 -42.34
N CYS A 486 -54.42 30.73 -41.41
CA CYS A 486 -55.55 30.22 -40.65
C CYS A 486 -55.42 30.54 -39.20
N ALA A 487 -56.47 30.96 -38.55
CA ALA A 487 -56.50 31.21 -37.11
C ALA A 487 -57.32 30.17 -36.36
N GLU A 488 -56.86 29.78 -35.21
CA GLU A 488 -57.65 29.06 -34.23
C GLU A 488 -57.85 29.96 -32.97
N MET A 489 -58.96 30.72 -33.10
CA MET A 489 -59.33 31.66 -32.03
C MET A 489 -60.00 30.91 -30.89
N PRO A 490 -59.84 31.38 -29.63
CA PRO A 490 -60.56 30.82 -28.51
C PRO A 490 -62.08 30.89 -28.82
N HIS A 491 -62.79 29.81 -28.52
CA HIS A 491 -64.25 29.88 -28.53
C HIS A 491 -64.69 30.89 -27.48
N THR A 492 -65.13 32.05 -27.93
CA THR A 492 -65.88 32.98 -27.12
C THR A 492 -67.20 32.31 -26.73
N SER A 493 -67.22 31.59 -25.61
CA SER A 493 -68.50 31.28 -24.95
C SER A 493 -69.13 32.61 -24.50
N TYR A 494 -70.04 33.09 -25.27
CA TYR A 494 -70.99 34.13 -24.76
C TYR A 494 -71.78 33.47 -23.65
N ALA A 495 -71.46 33.82 -22.40
CA ALA A 495 -72.27 33.58 -21.20
C ALA A 495 -73.35 34.70 -21.14
#